data_2b25f0591d1225fca552d81c60322f09
#
_entry.id   2b25f0591d1225fca552d81c60322f09
#
_cell.length_a   1.000
_cell.length_b   1.000
_cell.length_c   1.000
_cell.angle_alpha   90.00
_cell.angle_beta   90.00
_cell.angle_gamma   90.00
#
_symmetry.space_group_name_H-M   'P 1'
#
loop_
_entity.id
_entity.type
_entity.pdbx_description
1 polymer ?
#
loop_
_entity_poly.entity_id
_entity_poly.type
_entity_poly.pdbx_seq_one_letter_code
_entity_poly.pdbx_strand_id
1 'polypeptide(L)'
;NGTIDAQTVRAQAKRIQDADVVVCQGEIPPDGIAEAARGAKRFVFNLAPVIDVDPEVIRLADPLVVNEHEAALAATVLGSTTPHLGDDSDAALRELLNLGCRSVVITLGSAGCVVGGPEGFDAVAAATVKAVDTVGAGDAFVGALAAELARGRSLIEGCRFATAVATLTVAKPGAQASYPSVGEVENIRQGEQA
;
A
#
# COMPACT_ATOMS: atom_id res chain seq x y z
N ASN A 1 -0.50 -11.37 16.16
CA ASN A 1 0.56 -10.69 15.37
C ASN A 1 1.79 -10.30 16.23
N GLY A 2 1.61 -10.01 17.54
CA GLY A 2 2.68 -9.52 18.43
C GLY A 2 3.89 -10.45 18.66
N THR A 3 3.88 -11.65 18.13
CA THR A 3 4.99 -12.62 18.18
C THR A 3 5.86 -12.66 16.92
N ILE A 4 5.52 -11.85 15.89
CA ILE A 4 6.28 -11.78 14.63
C ILE A 4 7.40 -10.73 14.78
N ASP A 5 8.31 -10.99 15.70
CA ASP A 5 9.47 -10.15 16.00
C ASP A 5 10.64 -10.36 15.01
N ALA A 6 11.72 -9.61 15.19
CA ALA A 6 12.90 -9.72 14.32
C ALA A 6 13.49 -11.14 14.27
N GLN A 7 13.43 -11.89 15.37
CA GLN A 7 13.95 -13.27 15.41
C GLN A 7 13.09 -14.18 14.52
N THR A 8 11.78 -14.07 14.64
CA THR A 8 10.81 -14.84 13.86
C THR A 8 10.96 -14.52 12.36
N VAL A 9 11.10 -13.25 12.00
CA VAL A 9 11.30 -12.80 10.61
C VAL A 9 12.65 -13.29 10.08
N ARG A 10 13.71 -13.18 10.85
CA ARG A 10 15.06 -13.65 10.48
C ARG A 10 15.10 -15.14 10.21
N ALA A 11 14.31 -15.94 10.93
CA ALA A 11 14.19 -17.38 10.66
C ALA A 11 13.58 -17.68 9.27
N GLN A 12 12.93 -16.69 8.63
CA GLN A 12 12.39 -16.78 7.27
C GLN A 12 13.21 -16.00 6.23
N ALA A 13 14.43 -15.56 6.57
CA ALA A 13 15.26 -14.68 5.73
C ALA A 13 15.37 -15.16 4.27
N LYS A 14 15.56 -16.48 4.05
CA LYS A 14 15.63 -17.03 2.70
C LYS A 14 14.35 -16.80 1.90
N ARG A 15 13.17 -16.98 2.51
CA ARG A 15 11.88 -16.75 1.84
C ARG A 15 11.69 -15.28 1.49
N ILE A 16 12.10 -14.39 2.38
CA ILE A 16 12.04 -12.94 2.17
C ILE A 16 12.96 -12.53 1.02
N GLN A 17 14.19 -13.03 1.00
CA GLN A 17 15.16 -12.74 -0.07
C GLN A 17 14.77 -13.33 -1.43
N ASP A 18 14.11 -14.50 -1.46
CA ASP A 18 13.65 -15.13 -2.69
C ASP A 18 12.38 -14.47 -3.26
N ALA A 19 11.57 -13.80 -2.41
CA ALA A 19 10.35 -13.12 -2.85
C ALA A 19 10.65 -11.88 -3.71
N ASP A 20 9.85 -11.65 -4.74
CA ASP A 20 9.96 -10.44 -5.57
C ASP A 20 9.41 -9.21 -4.87
N VAL A 21 8.35 -9.40 -4.05
CA VAL A 21 7.73 -8.37 -3.22
C VAL A 21 7.48 -8.90 -1.82
N VAL A 22 7.79 -8.11 -0.82
CA VAL A 22 7.44 -8.37 0.59
C VAL A 22 6.49 -7.29 1.06
N VAL A 23 5.38 -7.68 1.66
CA VAL A 23 4.36 -6.77 2.19
C VAL A 23 4.36 -6.86 3.71
N CYS A 24 4.37 -5.71 4.38
CA CYS A 24 4.09 -5.60 5.81
C CYS A 24 3.00 -4.55 6.07
N GLN A 25 2.31 -4.73 7.19
CA GLN A 25 1.37 -3.76 7.75
C GLN A 25 1.86 -3.29 9.13
N GLY A 26 1.25 -2.23 9.68
CA GLY A 26 1.54 -1.73 11.03
C GLY A 26 1.00 -2.65 12.14
N GLU A 27 0.85 -3.95 11.90
CA GLU A 27 0.21 -4.90 12.81
C GLU A 27 1.18 -5.90 13.47
N ILE A 28 2.44 -5.90 13.09
CA ILE A 28 3.48 -6.72 13.72
C ILE A 28 4.50 -5.81 14.42
N PRO A 29 5.33 -6.35 15.32
CA PRO A 29 6.36 -5.57 16.02
C PRO A 29 7.27 -4.79 15.06
N PRO A 30 7.64 -3.53 15.41
CA PRO A 30 8.48 -2.67 14.56
C PRO A 30 9.82 -3.29 14.18
N ASP A 31 10.42 -4.07 15.04
CA ASP A 31 11.68 -4.79 14.79
C ASP A 31 11.51 -5.91 13.76
N GLY A 32 10.35 -6.58 13.75
CA GLY A 32 9.98 -7.55 12.72
C GLY A 32 9.81 -6.88 11.36
N ILE A 33 9.12 -5.72 11.29
CA ILE A 33 8.98 -4.93 10.07
C ILE A 33 10.35 -4.50 9.54
N ALA A 34 11.21 -3.99 10.44
CA ALA A 34 12.55 -3.54 10.07
C ALA A 34 13.42 -4.68 9.49
N GLU A 35 13.33 -5.88 10.05
CA GLU A 35 14.05 -7.05 9.54
C GLU A 35 13.52 -7.47 8.15
N ALA A 36 12.19 -7.48 7.97
CA ALA A 36 11.57 -7.79 6.68
C ALA A 36 11.96 -6.77 5.59
N ALA A 37 11.89 -5.48 5.93
CA ALA A 37 12.23 -4.38 5.02
C ALA A 37 13.67 -4.46 4.50
N ARG A 38 14.63 -4.74 5.42
CA ARG A 38 16.06 -4.86 5.05
C ARG A 38 16.36 -6.08 4.19
N GLY A 39 15.58 -7.15 4.33
CA GLY A 39 15.77 -8.39 3.57
C GLY A 39 15.06 -8.42 2.21
N ALA A 40 14.10 -7.53 1.98
CA ALA A 40 13.25 -7.53 0.80
C ALA A 40 13.96 -6.96 -0.44
N LYS A 41 13.68 -7.55 -1.62
CA LYS A 41 14.05 -6.96 -2.91
C LYS A 41 13.22 -5.71 -3.20
N ARG A 42 11.91 -5.79 -2.97
CA ARG A 42 10.95 -4.69 -3.02
C ARG A 42 10.04 -4.78 -1.79
N PHE A 43 9.96 -3.71 -1.03
CA PHE A 43 9.22 -3.65 0.22
C PHE A 43 7.99 -2.77 0.07
N VAL A 44 6.81 -3.36 0.07
CA VAL A 44 5.53 -2.64 0.13
C VAL A 44 5.16 -2.50 1.60
N PHE A 45 5.10 -1.28 2.08
CA PHE A 45 4.72 -1.00 3.46
C PHE A 45 3.36 -0.33 3.52
N ASN A 46 2.33 -1.08 3.88
CA ASN A 46 1.03 -0.53 4.24
C ASN A 46 1.07 -0.13 5.72
N LEU A 47 1.39 1.13 5.99
CA LEU A 47 1.53 1.67 7.35
C LEU A 47 0.14 1.96 7.95
N ALA A 48 -0.63 0.91 8.12
CA ALA A 48 -1.97 0.84 8.66
C ALA A 48 -2.02 -0.25 9.75
N PRO A 49 -2.33 0.12 11.02
CA PRO A 49 -2.31 1.48 11.53
C PRO A 49 -0.89 2.09 11.55
N VAL A 50 -0.81 3.41 11.65
CA VAL A 50 0.48 4.07 11.88
C VAL A 50 0.96 3.74 13.28
N ILE A 51 2.17 3.19 13.37
CA ILE A 51 2.84 2.81 14.60
C ILE A 51 4.18 3.54 14.71
N ASP A 52 4.73 3.57 15.91
CA ASP A 52 6.08 4.07 16.16
C ASP A 52 7.11 3.09 15.58
N VAL A 53 7.63 3.42 14.39
CA VAL A 53 8.63 2.66 13.66
C VAL A 53 9.77 3.61 13.24
N ASP A 54 11.00 3.08 13.21
CA ASP A 54 12.15 3.85 12.75
C ASP A 54 11.87 4.52 11.39
N PRO A 55 12.00 5.85 11.29
CA PRO A 55 11.82 6.60 10.03
C PRO A 55 12.58 6.00 8.83
N GLU A 56 13.75 5.41 9.06
CA GLU A 56 14.52 4.76 8.00
C GLU A 56 13.79 3.54 7.41
N VAL A 57 13.01 2.83 8.22
CA VAL A 57 12.20 1.69 7.75
C VAL A 57 11.07 2.17 6.82
N ILE A 58 10.45 3.32 7.14
CA ILE A 58 9.44 3.94 6.26
C ILE A 58 10.08 4.32 4.92
N ARG A 59 11.30 4.87 4.92
CA ARG A 59 12.03 5.26 3.71
C ARG A 59 12.45 4.08 2.83
N LEU A 60 12.54 2.86 3.38
CA LEU A 60 12.79 1.65 2.60
C LEU A 60 11.58 1.22 1.77
N ALA A 61 10.38 1.74 2.05
CA ALA A 61 9.16 1.36 1.34
C ALA A 61 9.20 1.77 -0.14
N ASP A 62 8.76 0.85 -0.99
CA ASP A 62 8.60 1.03 -2.42
C ASP A 62 7.40 0.19 -2.93
N PRO A 63 6.15 0.70 -2.77
CA PRO A 63 5.74 1.97 -2.16
C PRO A 63 5.42 1.91 -0.66
N LEU A 64 5.41 3.11 -0.03
CA LEU A 64 4.62 3.36 1.17
C LEU A 64 3.14 3.49 0.76
N VAL A 65 2.25 2.70 1.37
CA VAL A 65 0.80 2.73 1.13
C VAL A 65 0.10 3.17 2.41
N VAL A 66 -0.68 4.23 2.32
CA VAL A 66 -1.41 4.86 3.43
C VAL A 66 -2.75 5.41 2.93
N ASN A 67 -3.69 5.69 3.84
CA ASN A 67 -4.83 6.54 3.53
C ASN A 67 -4.52 8.02 3.86
N GLU A 68 -5.46 8.93 3.63
CA GLU A 68 -5.30 10.37 3.86
C GLU A 68 -4.89 10.71 5.30
N HIS A 69 -5.55 10.08 6.28
CA HIS A 69 -5.25 10.28 7.70
C HIS A 69 -3.87 9.72 8.08
N GLU A 70 -3.57 8.51 7.61
CA GLU A 70 -2.30 7.84 7.85
C GLU A 70 -1.14 8.57 7.18
N ALA A 71 -1.35 9.21 6.03
CA ALA A 71 -0.34 10.01 5.34
C ALA A 71 0.16 11.17 6.21
N ALA A 72 -0.75 11.90 6.86
CA ALA A 72 -0.40 12.98 7.77
C ALA A 72 0.36 12.47 9.01
N LEU A 73 -0.07 11.33 9.57
CA LEU A 73 0.62 10.70 10.70
C LEU A 73 2.01 10.18 10.29
N ALA A 74 2.14 9.52 9.14
CA ALA A 74 3.43 9.05 8.63
C ALA A 74 4.40 10.21 8.37
N ALA A 75 3.92 11.34 7.83
CA ALA A 75 4.71 12.55 7.67
C ALA A 75 5.22 13.08 9.01
N THR A 76 4.37 13.05 10.05
CA THR A 76 4.77 13.44 11.41
C THR A 76 5.86 12.53 11.98
N VAL A 77 5.73 11.21 11.81
CA VAL A 77 6.78 10.24 12.21
C VAL A 77 8.09 10.53 11.48
N LEU A 78 8.03 10.92 10.21
CA LEU A 78 9.19 11.29 9.40
C LEU A 78 9.78 12.67 9.73
N GLY A 79 9.14 13.43 10.64
CA GLY A 79 9.63 14.72 11.12
C GLY A 79 9.01 15.93 10.44
N SER A 80 7.90 15.78 9.69
CA SER A 80 7.16 16.92 9.15
C SER A 80 6.55 17.77 10.26
N THR A 81 6.60 19.08 10.06
CA THR A 81 5.88 20.08 10.86
C THR A 81 4.78 20.79 10.07
N THR A 82 4.49 20.33 8.86
CA THR A 82 3.48 20.93 7.97
C THR A 82 2.09 20.64 8.52
N PRO A 83 1.29 21.68 8.83
CA PRO A 83 -0.06 21.50 9.36
C PRO A 83 -1.03 21.05 8.26
N HIS A 84 -2.12 20.39 8.67
CA HIS A 84 -3.27 20.05 7.82
C HIS A 84 -2.95 19.21 6.58
N LEU A 85 -1.89 18.41 6.59
CA LEU A 85 -1.54 17.52 5.47
C LEU A 85 -2.66 16.52 5.13
N GLY A 86 -3.51 16.14 6.09
CA GLY A 86 -4.63 15.23 5.85
C GLY A 86 -5.77 15.83 5.01
N ASP A 87 -5.78 17.15 4.79
CA ASP A 87 -6.82 17.85 4.04
C ASP A 87 -6.48 17.96 2.53
N ASP A 88 -5.21 17.69 2.16
CA ASP A 88 -4.70 17.78 0.79
C ASP A 88 -3.76 16.59 0.50
N SER A 89 -4.30 15.61 -0.21
CA SER A 89 -3.56 14.37 -0.55
C SER A 89 -2.37 14.61 -1.48
N ASP A 90 -2.43 15.60 -2.36
CA ASP A 90 -1.32 15.96 -3.25
C ASP A 90 -0.20 16.62 -2.46
N ALA A 91 -0.54 17.49 -1.51
CA ALA A 91 0.44 18.08 -0.61
C ALA A 91 1.08 17.04 0.30
N ALA A 92 0.29 16.12 0.87
CA ALA A 92 0.78 15.02 1.69
C ALA A 92 1.71 14.07 0.91
N LEU A 93 1.35 13.74 -0.32
CA LEU A 93 2.16 12.91 -1.22
C LEU A 93 3.54 13.55 -1.47
N ARG A 94 3.56 14.83 -1.82
CA ARG A 94 4.81 15.58 -2.07
C ARG A 94 5.65 15.69 -0.82
N GLU A 95 5.03 15.93 0.33
CA GLU A 95 5.73 16.02 1.61
C GLU A 95 6.40 14.69 1.96
N LEU A 96 5.69 13.56 1.85
CA LEU A 96 6.26 12.24 2.11
C LEU A 96 7.45 11.91 1.20
N LEU A 97 7.38 12.28 -0.09
CA LEU A 97 8.49 12.13 -1.03
C LEU A 97 9.67 13.04 -0.66
N ASN A 98 9.42 14.30 -0.27
CA ASN A 98 10.45 15.24 0.19
C ASN A 98 11.13 14.76 1.48
N LEU A 99 10.41 14.04 2.34
CA LEU A 99 10.92 13.41 3.56
C LEU A 99 11.72 12.13 3.30
N GLY A 100 11.90 11.75 2.03
CA GLY A 100 12.75 10.67 1.59
C GLY A 100 12.06 9.34 1.31
N CYS A 101 10.71 9.29 1.30
CA CYS A 101 10.02 8.10 0.78
C CYS A 101 10.33 7.92 -0.71
N ARG A 102 10.63 6.69 -1.12
CA ARG A 102 10.99 6.39 -2.50
C ARG A 102 9.81 6.49 -3.46
N SER A 103 8.69 5.93 -3.05
CA SER A 103 7.41 6.02 -3.74
C SER A 103 6.27 5.93 -2.73
N VAL A 104 5.15 6.59 -3.03
CA VAL A 104 4.02 6.72 -2.11
C VAL A 104 2.72 6.50 -2.86
N VAL A 105 1.79 5.81 -2.23
CA VAL A 105 0.40 5.67 -2.66
C VAL A 105 -0.49 6.12 -1.52
N ILE A 106 -1.36 7.11 -1.77
CA ILE A 106 -2.38 7.54 -0.81
C ILE A 106 -3.74 7.11 -1.34
N THR A 107 -4.41 6.21 -0.64
CA THR A 107 -5.78 5.78 -0.98
C THR A 107 -6.79 6.80 -0.49
N LEU A 108 -7.78 7.11 -1.35
CA LEU A 108 -8.80 8.16 -1.17
C LEU A 108 -10.22 7.59 -1.12
N GLY A 109 -10.36 6.34 -0.67
CA GLY A 109 -11.65 5.64 -0.61
C GLY A 109 -12.35 5.62 -1.97
N SER A 110 -13.55 6.18 -2.06
CA SER A 110 -14.34 6.20 -3.30
C SER A 110 -13.74 7.10 -4.40
N ALA A 111 -12.77 7.95 -4.10
CA ALA A 111 -12.07 8.75 -5.10
C ALA A 111 -10.91 8.00 -5.79
N GLY A 112 -10.48 6.85 -5.25
CA GLY A 112 -9.40 6.06 -5.80
C GLY A 112 -8.08 6.24 -5.07
N CYS A 113 -7.00 6.66 -5.73
CA CYS A 113 -5.73 6.95 -5.08
C CYS A 113 -4.91 7.99 -5.85
N VAL A 114 -3.98 8.64 -5.14
CA VAL A 114 -2.87 9.38 -5.75
C VAL A 114 -1.58 8.62 -5.55
N VAL A 115 -0.70 8.67 -6.53
CA VAL A 115 0.55 7.93 -6.56
C VAL A 115 1.70 8.81 -7.01
N GLY A 116 2.85 8.68 -6.38
CA GLY A 116 4.05 9.41 -6.77
C GLY A 116 5.33 8.63 -6.48
N GLY A 117 6.35 8.90 -7.27
CA GLY A 117 7.66 8.26 -7.15
C GLY A 117 8.53 8.53 -8.38
N PRO A 118 9.57 7.72 -8.62
CA PRO A 118 10.48 7.91 -9.74
C PRO A 118 9.82 7.83 -11.13
N GLU A 119 8.69 7.16 -11.24
CA GLU A 119 7.90 7.02 -12.48
C GLU A 119 7.01 8.24 -12.76
N GLY A 120 6.96 9.22 -11.86
CA GLY A 120 6.13 10.42 -11.95
C GLY A 120 5.00 10.42 -10.93
N PHE A 121 3.97 11.22 -11.24
CA PHE A 121 2.77 11.40 -10.41
C PHE A 121 1.53 11.09 -11.24
N ASP A 122 0.54 10.44 -10.64
CA ASP A 122 -0.75 10.18 -11.27
C ASP A 122 -1.87 10.16 -10.21
N ALA A 123 -3.09 10.41 -10.66
CA ALA A 123 -4.31 10.24 -9.88
C ALA A 123 -5.17 9.16 -10.55
N VAL A 124 -5.42 8.09 -9.84
CA VAL A 124 -6.20 6.94 -10.34
C VAL A 124 -7.60 7.01 -9.74
N ALA A 125 -8.58 7.36 -10.57
CA ALA A 125 -9.97 7.42 -10.13
C ALA A 125 -10.58 6.03 -9.96
N ALA A 126 -11.35 5.83 -8.88
CA ALA A 126 -12.17 4.63 -8.72
C ALA A 126 -13.45 4.72 -9.56
N ALA A 127 -13.91 3.58 -10.07
CA ALA A 127 -15.22 3.54 -10.72
C ALA A 127 -16.34 3.73 -9.70
N THR A 128 -17.39 4.45 -10.09
CA THR A 128 -18.55 4.66 -9.22
C THR A 128 -19.36 3.38 -9.08
N VAL A 129 -19.45 2.87 -7.87
CA VAL A 129 -20.25 1.69 -7.51
C VAL A 129 -21.10 1.96 -6.28
N LYS A 130 -22.16 1.18 -6.09
CA LYS A 130 -22.89 1.20 -4.84
C LYS A 130 -22.12 0.38 -3.80
N ALA A 131 -21.43 1.04 -2.89
CA ALA A 131 -20.74 0.37 -1.79
C ALA A 131 -21.74 -0.34 -0.87
N VAL A 132 -21.45 -1.59 -0.55
CA VAL A 132 -22.19 -2.46 0.38
C VAL A 132 -21.42 -2.58 1.70
N ASP A 133 -20.11 -2.83 1.60
CA ASP A 133 -19.22 -2.95 2.75
C ASP A 133 -17.80 -2.50 2.33
N THR A 134 -17.16 -1.67 3.14
CA THR A 134 -15.80 -1.17 2.85
C THR A 134 -14.71 -1.94 3.59
N VAL A 135 -15.07 -2.89 4.45
CA VAL A 135 -14.10 -3.70 5.21
C VAL A 135 -13.29 -4.57 4.25
N GLY A 136 -11.96 -4.55 4.40
CA GLY A 136 -11.03 -5.31 3.58
C GLY A 136 -10.70 -4.70 2.22
N ALA A 137 -11.28 -3.55 1.84
CA ALA A 137 -10.96 -2.89 0.56
C ALA A 137 -9.50 -2.44 0.48
N GLY A 138 -8.95 -1.93 1.59
CA GLY A 138 -7.53 -1.58 1.70
C GLY A 138 -6.61 -2.79 1.54
N ASP A 139 -6.95 -3.91 2.18
CA ASP A 139 -6.18 -5.16 2.05
C ASP A 139 -6.24 -5.71 0.63
N ALA A 140 -7.43 -5.66 0.00
CA ALA A 140 -7.61 -6.05 -1.40
C ALA A 140 -6.77 -5.18 -2.35
N PHE A 141 -6.74 -3.86 -2.10
CA PHE A 141 -5.90 -2.92 -2.84
C PHE A 141 -4.43 -3.28 -2.70
N VAL A 142 -3.92 -3.40 -1.47
CA VAL A 142 -2.51 -3.70 -1.19
C VAL A 142 -2.10 -5.06 -1.76
N GLY A 143 -2.93 -6.09 -1.62
CA GLY A 143 -2.67 -7.40 -2.17
C GLY A 143 -2.62 -7.41 -3.70
N ALA A 144 -3.55 -6.70 -4.35
CA ALA A 144 -3.60 -6.56 -5.80
C ALA A 144 -2.39 -5.76 -6.33
N LEU A 145 -2.05 -4.64 -5.68
CA LEU A 145 -0.87 -3.84 -6.01
C LEU A 145 0.41 -4.69 -5.92
N ALA A 146 0.61 -5.38 -4.81
CA ALA A 146 1.79 -6.23 -4.61
C ALA A 146 1.91 -7.33 -5.68
N ALA A 147 0.78 -7.92 -6.07
CA ALA A 147 0.76 -8.94 -7.12
C ALA A 147 1.17 -8.40 -8.49
N GLU A 148 0.75 -7.19 -8.86
CA GLU A 148 1.15 -6.56 -10.13
C GLU A 148 2.62 -6.10 -10.09
N LEU A 149 3.09 -5.56 -8.96
CA LEU A 149 4.49 -5.23 -8.77
C LEU A 149 5.40 -6.46 -8.88
N ALA A 150 4.98 -7.60 -8.33
CA ALA A 150 5.70 -8.88 -8.46
C ALA A 150 5.74 -9.41 -9.91
N ARG A 151 4.80 -8.96 -10.77
CA ARG A 151 4.80 -9.24 -12.21
C ARG A 151 5.67 -8.28 -13.03
N GLY A 152 6.31 -7.30 -12.38
CA GLY A 152 7.15 -6.29 -13.01
C GLY A 152 6.37 -5.14 -13.65
N ARG A 153 5.08 -4.96 -13.30
CA ARG A 153 4.31 -3.79 -13.73
C ARG A 153 4.81 -2.54 -13.03
N SER A 154 4.62 -1.39 -13.68
CA SER A 154 4.89 -0.09 -13.09
C SER A 154 3.98 0.18 -11.89
N LEU A 155 4.39 1.08 -11.02
CA LEU A 155 3.60 1.44 -9.83
C LEU A 155 2.22 2.00 -10.22
N ILE A 156 2.17 2.84 -11.26
CA ILE A 156 0.94 3.45 -11.75
C ILE A 156 -0.02 2.40 -12.33
N GLU A 157 0.47 1.45 -13.15
CA GLU A 157 -0.33 0.33 -13.66
C GLU A 157 -0.85 -0.54 -12.51
N GLY A 158 0.00 -0.85 -11.53
CA GLY A 158 -0.39 -1.59 -10.34
C GLY A 158 -1.47 -0.89 -9.53
N CYS A 159 -1.41 0.45 -9.38
CA CYS A 159 -2.44 1.23 -8.72
C CYS A 159 -3.78 1.22 -9.47
N ARG A 160 -3.77 1.30 -10.81
CA ARG A 160 -5.00 1.19 -11.63
C ARG A 160 -5.68 -0.15 -11.41
N PHE A 161 -4.93 -1.22 -11.49
CA PHE A 161 -5.44 -2.57 -11.24
C PHE A 161 -5.94 -2.73 -9.79
N ALA A 162 -5.18 -2.29 -8.80
CA ALA A 162 -5.54 -2.37 -7.38
C ALA A 162 -6.82 -1.59 -7.06
N THR A 163 -6.99 -0.40 -7.67
CA THR A 163 -8.20 0.41 -7.53
C THR A 163 -9.43 -0.33 -8.08
N ALA A 164 -9.31 -0.98 -9.24
CA ALA A 164 -10.40 -1.77 -9.81
C ALA A 164 -10.76 -2.98 -8.93
N VAL A 165 -9.77 -3.68 -8.37
CA VAL A 165 -9.99 -4.80 -7.43
C VAL A 165 -10.68 -4.33 -6.15
N ALA A 166 -10.22 -3.23 -5.56
CA ALA A 166 -10.85 -2.64 -4.37
C ALA A 166 -12.30 -2.20 -4.64
N THR A 167 -12.56 -1.65 -5.83
CA THR A 167 -13.91 -1.26 -6.26
C THR A 167 -14.87 -2.45 -6.34
N LEU A 168 -14.43 -3.60 -6.83
CA LEU A 168 -15.24 -4.84 -6.82
C LEU A 168 -15.46 -5.36 -5.39
N THR A 169 -14.46 -5.21 -4.53
CA THR A 169 -14.52 -5.66 -3.14
C THR A 169 -15.63 -4.92 -2.38
N VAL A 170 -15.72 -3.59 -2.47
CA VAL A 170 -16.72 -2.80 -1.74
C VAL A 170 -18.15 -3.04 -2.21
N ALA A 171 -18.37 -3.66 -3.34
CA ALA A 171 -19.70 -4.00 -3.86
C ALA A 171 -20.32 -5.27 -3.24
N LYS A 172 -19.56 -5.99 -2.40
CA LYS A 172 -19.96 -7.24 -1.75
C LYS A 172 -19.85 -7.12 -0.23
N PRO A 173 -20.68 -7.87 0.56
CA PRO A 173 -20.58 -7.85 2.02
C PRO A 173 -19.38 -8.68 2.52
N GLY A 174 -18.83 -8.26 3.66
CA GLY A 174 -17.75 -8.94 4.39
C GLY A 174 -16.35 -8.58 3.90
N ALA A 175 -15.34 -8.91 4.70
CA ALA A 175 -13.93 -8.64 4.40
C ALA A 175 -13.40 -9.65 3.35
N GLN A 176 -12.80 -10.75 3.80
CA GLN A 176 -12.24 -11.76 2.90
C GLN A 176 -13.27 -12.38 1.93
N ALA A 177 -14.54 -12.50 2.35
CA ALA A 177 -15.62 -13.05 1.53
C ALA A 177 -15.99 -12.12 0.34
N SER A 178 -15.67 -10.84 0.41
CA SER A 178 -15.96 -9.85 -0.63
C SER A 178 -14.88 -9.81 -1.73
N TYR A 179 -13.73 -10.43 -1.52
CA TYR A 179 -12.65 -10.39 -2.50
C TYR A 179 -13.09 -11.00 -3.83
N PRO A 180 -12.69 -10.38 -4.95
CA PRO A 180 -13.08 -10.87 -6.27
C PRO A 180 -12.48 -12.25 -6.55
N SER A 181 -13.23 -13.07 -7.28
CA SER A 181 -12.78 -14.35 -7.79
C SER A 181 -11.68 -14.19 -8.85
N VAL A 182 -10.94 -15.27 -9.13
CA VAL A 182 -9.91 -15.28 -10.18
C VAL A 182 -10.46 -14.82 -11.52
N GLY A 183 -11.68 -15.27 -11.90
CA GLY A 183 -12.31 -14.86 -13.17
C GLY A 183 -12.65 -13.37 -13.23
N GLU A 184 -13.11 -12.76 -12.11
CA GLU A 184 -13.36 -11.31 -12.04
C GLU A 184 -12.04 -10.52 -12.16
N VAL A 185 -10.98 -11.00 -11.54
CA VAL A 185 -9.63 -10.41 -11.62
C VAL A 185 -9.07 -10.50 -13.05
N GLU A 186 -9.27 -11.64 -13.74
CA GLU A 186 -8.85 -11.81 -15.13
C GLU A 186 -9.59 -10.88 -16.07
N ASN A 187 -10.88 -10.63 -15.85
CA ASN A 187 -11.66 -9.69 -16.64
C ASN A 187 -11.15 -8.24 -16.50
N ILE A 188 -10.73 -7.82 -15.28
CA ILE A 188 -10.09 -6.51 -15.10
C ILE A 188 -8.84 -6.40 -15.97
N ARG A 189 -7.97 -7.41 -15.94
CA ARG A 189 -6.72 -7.43 -16.73
C ARG A 189 -6.95 -7.36 -18.22
N GLN A 190 -8.00 -8.01 -18.71
CA GLN A 190 -8.35 -7.97 -20.14
C GLN A 190 -8.92 -6.61 -20.57
N GLY A 191 -9.68 -5.95 -19.68
CA GLY A 191 -10.22 -4.60 -19.91
C GLY A 191 -9.14 -3.51 -19.92
N GLU A 192 -8.03 -3.71 -19.23
CA GLU A 192 -6.88 -2.78 -19.24
C GLU A 192 -5.99 -2.92 -20.49
N GLN A 193 -6.14 -4.00 -21.26
CA GLN A 193 -5.38 -4.27 -22.49
C GLN A 193 -6.12 -3.82 -23.76
N ALA A 194 -7.36 -3.37 -23.65
CA ALA A 194 -8.22 -2.91 -24.75
C ALA A 194 -8.28 -1.39 -24.82
#